data_5c391160aec14915197215eaf9e957f0
#
_entry.id   5c391160aec14915197215eaf9e957f0
#
_cell.length_a   1.000
_cell.length_b   1.000
_cell.length_c   1.000
_cell.angle_alpha   90.00
_cell.angle_beta   90.00
_cell.angle_gamma   90.00
#
_symmetry.space_group_name_H-M   'P 1'
#
loop_
_entity.id
_entity.type
_entity.pdbx_description
1 polymer ?
#
loop_
_entity_poly.entity_id
_entity_poly.type
_entity_poly.pdbx_seq_one_letter_code
_entity_poly.pdbx_strand_id
1 'polypeptide(L)'
;MDEIILIGGGGHAKVVIDILEERGDYNILGIIAKNKGDGIGIGGYQILGNDNDLQELFNKGVKFAAMGVGGYTNNTLRKRIYEDLKRIGFQVISAIHPTASISRTVLMGEGNVVFSGVVIGPYVRLGNNIIVATGSTIDHDSVLKDHSLISA
;
A
#
# COMPACT_ATOMS: atom_id res chain seq x y z
N MET A 1 -9.17 15.05 7.88
CA MET A 1 -8.60 13.95 7.04
C MET A 1 -7.15 13.78 7.44
N ASP A 2 -6.74 12.56 7.76
CA ASP A 2 -5.35 12.30 8.11
C ASP A 2 -4.44 12.41 6.88
N GLU A 3 -3.24 12.91 7.10
CA GLU A 3 -2.23 13.07 6.07
C GLU A 3 -1.46 11.75 5.87
N ILE A 4 -1.25 11.37 4.61
CA ILE A 4 -0.56 10.14 4.24
C ILE A 4 0.52 10.40 3.20
N ILE A 5 1.63 9.68 3.32
CA ILE A 5 2.66 9.62 2.26
C ILE A 5 2.58 8.29 1.51
N LEU A 6 2.89 8.33 0.24
CA LEU A 6 2.97 7.16 -0.60
C LEU A 6 4.44 6.77 -0.82
N ILE A 7 4.79 5.53 -0.57
CA ILE A 7 6.15 5.03 -0.76
C ILE A 7 6.26 4.30 -2.09
N GLY A 8 7.06 4.86 -3.00
CA GLY A 8 7.27 4.35 -4.35
C GLY A 8 6.58 5.19 -5.42
N GLY A 9 7.24 5.38 -6.54
CA GLY A 9 6.80 6.22 -7.65
C GLY A 9 6.68 5.48 -8.99
N GLY A 10 6.51 4.16 -8.98
CA GLY A 10 6.34 3.34 -10.17
C GLY A 10 4.87 3.09 -10.55
N GLY A 11 4.64 2.10 -11.42
CA GLY A 11 3.31 1.77 -11.92
C GLY A 11 2.31 1.37 -10.81
N HIS A 12 2.77 0.63 -9.80
CA HIS A 12 1.94 0.23 -8.66
C HIS A 12 1.43 1.45 -7.85
N ALA A 13 2.25 2.51 -7.75
CA ALA A 13 1.85 3.74 -7.08
C ALA A 13 0.58 4.36 -7.70
N LYS A 14 0.40 4.24 -9.01
CA LYS A 14 -0.81 4.74 -9.70
C LYS A 14 -2.08 4.04 -9.19
N VAL A 15 -1.99 2.74 -8.97
CA VAL A 15 -3.12 1.95 -8.44
C VAL A 15 -3.43 2.36 -7.01
N VAL A 16 -2.41 2.56 -6.19
CA VAL A 16 -2.63 2.97 -4.79
C VAL A 16 -3.21 4.38 -4.70
N ILE A 17 -2.75 5.30 -5.54
CA ILE A 17 -3.33 6.67 -5.63
C ILE A 17 -4.81 6.59 -6.02
N ASP A 18 -5.13 5.85 -7.07
CA ASP A 18 -6.51 5.66 -7.53
C ASP A 18 -7.42 5.14 -6.40
N ILE A 19 -6.97 4.12 -5.67
CA ILE A 19 -7.70 3.59 -4.52
C ILE A 19 -7.92 4.64 -3.42
N LEU A 20 -6.88 5.38 -3.08
CA LEU A 20 -6.96 6.39 -2.01
C LEU A 20 -7.85 7.57 -2.40
N GLU A 21 -7.81 7.99 -3.67
CA GLU A 21 -8.70 9.04 -4.20
C GLU A 21 -10.16 8.58 -4.23
N GLU A 22 -10.43 7.37 -4.69
CA GLU A 22 -11.78 6.77 -4.69
C GLU A 22 -12.35 6.66 -3.26
N ARG A 23 -11.52 6.32 -2.29
CA ARG A 23 -11.92 6.22 -0.89
C ARG A 23 -12.16 7.59 -0.24
N GLY A 24 -11.30 8.56 -0.55
CA GLY A 24 -11.40 9.92 -0.04
C GLY A 24 -11.24 10.08 1.47
N ASP A 25 -10.58 9.14 2.14
CA ASP A 25 -10.40 9.12 3.60
C ASP A 25 -9.03 9.65 4.06
N TYR A 26 -8.10 9.85 3.13
CA TYR A 26 -6.77 10.40 3.41
C TYR A 26 -6.44 11.58 2.49
N ASN A 27 -5.63 12.51 3.02
CA ASN A 27 -5.00 13.58 2.26
C ASN A 27 -3.58 13.15 1.86
N ILE A 28 -3.37 12.85 0.58
CA ILE A 28 -2.06 12.45 0.07
C ILE A 28 -1.15 13.66 0.02
N LEU A 29 -0.11 13.70 0.86
CA LEU A 29 0.88 14.77 0.89
C LEU A 29 1.83 14.73 -0.30
N GLY A 30 2.19 13.54 -0.73
CA GLY A 30 3.11 13.31 -1.84
C GLY A 30 3.78 11.95 -1.77
N ILE A 31 4.82 11.79 -2.55
CA ILE A 31 5.48 10.51 -2.84
C ILE A 31 6.91 10.51 -2.30
N ILE A 32 7.31 9.43 -1.68
CA ILE A 32 8.70 9.12 -1.34
C ILE A 32 9.21 8.14 -2.39
N ALA A 33 10.25 8.52 -3.10
CA ALA A 33 10.84 7.72 -4.17
C ALA A 33 12.37 7.73 -4.10
N LYS A 34 12.99 6.66 -4.60
CA LYS A 34 14.43 6.47 -4.54
C LYS A 34 15.22 7.59 -5.24
N ASN A 35 14.69 8.07 -6.36
CA ASN A 35 15.25 9.19 -7.12
C ASN A 35 14.24 10.33 -7.12
N LYS A 36 14.69 11.53 -6.76
CA LYS A 36 13.85 12.74 -6.84
C LYS A 36 13.47 13.09 -8.29
N GLY A 37 14.22 12.57 -9.29
CA GLY A 37 14.01 12.92 -10.69
C GLY A 37 13.90 14.42 -10.88
N ASP A 38 12.98 14.84 -11.76
CA ASP A 38 12.66 16.25 -11.98
C ASP A 38 11.68 16.82 -10.94
N GLY A 39 11.43 16.10 -9.84
CA GLY A 39 10.41 16.44 -8.84
C GLY A 39 8.99 16.17 -9.30
N ILE A 40 8.83 15.71 -10.52
CA ILE A 40 7.52 15.35 -11.09
C ILE A 40 7.13 13.99 -10.54
N GLY A 41 6.05 13.98 -9.78
CA GLY A 41 5.47 12.77 -9.22
C GLY A 41 4.47 12.11 -10.19
N ILE A 42 3.64 11.27 -9.64
CA ILE A 42 2.59 10.54 -10.34
C ILE A 42 1.24 11.03 -9.85
N GLY A 43 0.25 11.08 -10.73
CA GLY A 43 -1.12 11.44 -10.36
C GLY A 43 -1.29 12.87 -9.84
N GLY A 44 -0.39 13.79 -10.20
CA GLY A 44 -0.40 15.16 -9.70
C GLY A 44 0.30 15.37 -8.35
N TYR A 45 0.79 14.32 -7.73
CA TYR A 45 1.50 14.40 -6.45
C TYR A 45 3.01 14.53 -6.66
N GLN A 46 3.63 15.41 -5.90
CA GLN A 46 5.07 15.67 -5.99
C GLN A 46 5.89 14.63 -5.22
N ILE A 47 7.14 14.46 -5.64
CA ILE A 47 8.11 13.69 -4.86
C ILE A 47 8.65 14.57 -3.74
N LEU A 48 8.38 14.20 -2.50
CA LEU A 48 8.79 14.93 -1.30
C LEU A 48 10.22 14.65 -0.86
N GLY A 49 10.72 13.47 -1.19
CA GLY A 49 12.04 13.03 -0.76
C GLY A 49 12.28 11.55 -1.07
N ASN A 50 13.24 10.98 -0.38
CA ASN A 50 13.59 9.56 -0.46
C ASN A 50 13.52 8.88 0.93
N ASP A 51 13.94 7.63 1.01
CA ASP A 51 13.86 6.83 2.24
C ASP A 51 14.57 7.49 3.44
N ASN A 52 15.62 8.30 3.20
CA ASN A 52 16.35 9.01 4.27
C ASN A 52 15.52 10.13 4.91
N ASP A 53 14.49 10.60 4.24
CA ASP A 53 13.62 11.69 4.74
C ASP A 53 12.47 11.18 5.60
N LEU A 54 12.24 9.86 5.66
CA LEU A 54 11.09 9.26 6.36
C LEU A 54 11.07 9.57 7.86
N GLN A 55 12.22 9.50 8.53
CA GLN A 55 12.29 9.79 9.96
C GLN A 55 11.94 11.26 10.25
N GLU A 56 12.39 12.18 9.41
CA GLU A 56 12.07 13.59 9.56
C GLU A 56 10.57 13.87 9.34
N LEU A 57 9.98 13.26 8.31
CA LEU A 57 8.55 13.37 8.05
C LEU A 57 7.71 12.83 9.22
N PHE A 58 8.12 11.68 9.78
CA PHE A 58 7.46 11.13 10.95
C PHE A 58 7.54 12.08 12.16
N ASN A 59 8.71 12.67 12.39
CA ASN A 59 8.92 13.62 13.48
C ASN A 59 8.11 14.91 13.29
N LYS A 60 7.85 15.31 12.05
CA LYS A 60 6.98 16.45 11.70
C LYS A 60 5.49 16.16 11.86
N GLY A 61 5.12 14.93 12.18
CA GLY A 61 3.74 14.57 12.50
C GLY A 61 3.04 13.70 11.46
N VAL A 62 3.69 13.36 10.33
CA VAL A 62 3.13 12.43 9.34
C VAL A 62 3.18 11.01 9.90
N LYS A 63 2.03 10.42 10.15
CA LYS A 63 1.93 9.12 10.85
C LYS A 63 1.51 7.96 9.95
N PHE A 64 0.92 8.26 8.79
CA PHE A 64 0.38 7.24 7.88
C PHE A 64 1.20 7.11 6.61
N ALA A 65 1.39 5.88 6.16
CA ALA A 65 2.05 5.56 4.90
C ALA A 65 1.25 4.50 4.14
N ALA A 66 1.29 4.59 2.81
CA ALA A 66 0.76 3.57 1.91
C ALA A 66 1.87 3.00 1.03
N MET A 67 1.80 1.70 0.76
CA MET A 67 2.80 0.98 0.00
C MET A 67 2.57 1.10 -1.51
N GLY A 68 3.19 2.11 -2.13
CA GLY A 68 3.18 2.31 -3.58
C GLY A 68 4.26 1.51 -4.34
N VAL A 69 5.09 0.77 -3.64
CA VAL A 69 6.05 -0.16 -4.24
C VAL A 69 5.35 -1.48 -4.53
N GLY A 70 5.38 -1.91 -5.78
CA GLY A 70 4.86 -3.21 -6.18
C GLY A 70 5.81 -4.36 -5.87
N GLY A 71 5.37 -5.56 -6.24
CA GLY A 71 6.18 -6.77 -6.31
C GLY A 71 5.95 -7.41 -7.67
N TYR A 72 6.95 -8.09 -8.20
CA TYR A 72 6.81 -8.80 -9.46
C TYR A 72 7.42 -10.21 -9.38
N THR A 73 8.72 -10.33 -9.39
CA THR A 73 9.43 -11.61 -9.26
C THR A 73 9.77 -11.96 -7.82
N ASN A 74 9.92 -10.95 -6.98
CA ASN A 74 10.10 -11.11 -5.54
C ASN A 74 9.63 -9.86 -4.80
N ASN A 75 9.37 -10.00 -3.53
CA ASN A 75 8.88 -8.93 -2.66
C ASN A 75 9.95 -8.42 -1.68
N THR A 76 11.22 -8.68 -1.93
CA THR A 76 12.32 -8.33 -1.01
C THR A 76 12.38 -6.83 -0.75
N LEU A 77 12.30 -6.01 -1.80
CA LEU A 77 12.31 -4.56 -1.66
C LEU A 77 11.07 -4.06 -0.90
N ARG A 78 9.89 -4.54 -1.27
CA ARG A 78 8.64 -4.19 -0.63
C ARG A 78 8.63 -4.59 0.86
N LYS A 79 9.11 -5.79 1.17
CA LYS A 79 9.27 -6.27 2.55
C LYS A 79 10.18 -5.36 3.36
N ARG A 80 11.36 -5.02 2.83
CA ARG A 80 12.32 -4.14 3.51
C ARG A 80 11.72 -2.78 3.80
N ILE A 81 11.06 -2.16 2.84
CA ILE A 81 10.43 -0.85 3.00
C ILE A 81 9.34 -0.91 4.08
N TYR A 82 8.49 -1.93 4.04
CA TYR A 82 7.47 -2.12 5.08
C TYR A 82 8.09 -2.23 6.48
N GLU A 83 9.13 -3.04 6.64
CA GLU A 83 9.84 -3.20 7.91
C GLU A 83 10.49 -1.89 8.38
N ASP A 84 11.07 -1.10 7.48
CA ASP A 84 11.65 0.20 7.79
C ASP A 84 10.57 1.20 8.26
N LEU A 85 9.44 1.26 7.60
CA LEU A 85 8.31 2.09 8.01
C LEU A 85 7.82 1.71 9.41
N LYS A 86 7.68 0.42 9.69
CA LYS A 86 7.27 -0.07 11.01
C LYS A 86 8.30 0.26 12.10
N ARG A 87 9.58 0.16 11.79
CA ARG A 87 10.66 0.50 12.74
C ARG A 87 10.64 1.99 13.09
N ILE A 88 10.36 2.87 12.13
CA ILE A 88 10.22 4.31 12.36
C ILE A 88 8.97 4.62 13.20
N GLY A 89 7.89 3.84 13.04
CA GLY A 89 6.64 3.98 13.78
C GLY A 89 5.42 4.31 12.92
N PHE A 90 5.54 4.33 11.61
CA PHE A 90 4.40 4.57 10.71
C PHE A 90 3.30 3.52 10.88
N GLN A 91 2.06 3.97 10.77
CA GLN A 91 0.92 3.11 10.49
C GLN A 91 0.86 2.90 8.97
N VAL A 92 1.08 1.68 8.53
CA VAL A 92 1.04 1.34 7.10
C VAL A 92 -0.37 0.89 6.77
N ILE A 93 -1.13 1.76 6.12
CA ILE A 93 -2.56 1.50 5.87
C ILE A 93 -2.75 0.47 4.77
N SER A 94 -3.87 -0.24 4.83
CA SER A 94 -4.30 -1.07 3.70
C SER A 94 -5.10 -0.23 2.71
N ALA A 95 -4.67 -0.26 1.44
CA ALA A 95 -5.38 0.37 0.34
C ALA A 95 -6.27 -0.67 -0.34
N ILE A 96 -7.56 -0.61 -0.04
CA ILE A 96 -8.56 -1.56 -0.56
C ILE A 96 -9.48 -0.79 -1.51
N HIS A 97 -9.53 -1.24 -2.77
CA HIS A 97 -10.42 -0.61 -3.76
C HIS A 97 -11.89 -0.80 -3.37
N PRO A 98 -12.73 0.23 -3.48
CA PRO A 98 -14.15 0.15 -3.11
C PRO A 98 -14.95 -0.95 -3.83
N THR A 99 -14.52 -1.37 -5.02
CA THR A 99 -15.18 -2.46 -5.77
C THR A 99 -14.69 -3.86 -5.38
N ALA A 100 -13.75 -3.99 -4.46
CA ALA A 100 -13.37 -5.30 -3.93
C ALA A 100 -14.49 -5.86 -3.06
N SER A 101 -14.83 -7.13 -3.29
CA SER A 101 -15.83 -7.85 -2.48
C SER A 101 -15.11 -8.70 -1.44
N ILE A 102 -15.13 -8.28 -0.20
CA ILE A 102 -14.44 -8.95 0.90
C ILE A 102 -15.47 -9.41 1.93
N SER A 103 -15.49 -10.71 2.21
CA SER A 103 -16.36 -11.25 3.24
C SER A 103 -16.06 -10.61 4.61
N ARG A 104 -17.12 -10.30 5.36
CA ARG A 104 -17.01 -9.72 6.72
C ARG A 104 -16.26 -10.60 7.73
N THR A 105 -16.08 -11.88 7.43
CA THR A 105 -15.34 -12.83 8.27
C THR A 105 -13.85 -12.89 7.98
N VAL A 106 -13.36 -12.13 7.00
CA VAL A 106 -11.95 -12.05 6.66
C VAL A 106 -11.18 -11.35 7.79
N LEU A 107 -10.07 -11.94 8.20
CA LEU A 107 -9.09 -11.30 9.08
C LEU A 107 -7.94 -10.80 8.23
N MET A 108 -7.61 -9.53 8.37
CA MET A 108 -6.60 -8.87 7.56
C MET A 108 -5.66 -8.04 8.42
N GLY A 109 -4.36 -8.16 8.17
CA GLY A 109 -3.36 -7.28 8.75
C GLY A 109 -3.32 -5.90 8.07
N GLU A 110 -2.18 -5.26 8.12
CA GLU A 110 -1.98 -3.90 7.59
C GLU A 110 -1.10 -3.87 6.32
N GLY A 111 -1.07 -2.72 5.65
CA GLY A 111 -0.20 -2.50 4.48
C GLY A 111 -0.58 -3.31 3.25
N ASN A 112 -1.76 -3.88 3.21
CA ASN A 112 -2.24 -4.67 2.08
C ASN A 112 -2.79 -3.76 0.99
N VAL A 113 -2.55 -4.12 -0.28
CA VAL A 113 -3.14 -3.44 -1.42
C VAL A 113 -4.04 -4.42 -2.16
N VAL A 114 -5.33 -4.13 -2.15
CA VAL A 114 -6.36 -4.96 -2.79
C VAL A 114 -6.97 -4.17 -3.95
N PHE A 115 -6.76 -4.67 -5.16
CA PHE A 115 -7.14 -3.98 -6.39
C PHE A 115 -8.63 -4.11 -6.69
N SER A 116 -9.07 -3.38 -7.72
CA SER A 116 -10.45 -3.43 -8.16
C SER A 116 -10.91 -4.82 -8.58
N GLY A 117 -12.17 -5.14 -8.29
CA GLY A 117 -12.81 -6.40 -8.68
C GLY A 117 -12.29 -7.66 -7.96
N VAL A 118 -11.43 -7.52 -6.96
CA VAL A 118 -10.97 -8.65 -6.14
C VAL A 118 -12.12 -9.22 -5.33
N VAL A 119 -12.19 -10.55 -5.23
CA VAL A 119 -13.16 -11.27 -4.39
C VAL A 119 -12.42 -12.09 -3.35
N ILE A 120 -12.71 -11.86 -2.07
CA ILE A 120 -12.12 -12.62 -0.96
C ILE A 120 -13.24 -13.28 -0.17
N GLY A 121 -13.23 -14.61 -0.19
CA GLY A 121 -14.25 -15.45 0.43
C GLY A 121 -14.19 -15.48 1.97
N PRO A 122 -15.16 -16.15 2.60
CA PRO A 122 -15.29 -16.17 4.05
C PRO A 122 -14.14 -16.91 4.73
N TYR A 123 -13.80 -16.43 5.92
CA TYR A 123 -12.77 -17.00 6.80
C TYR A 123 -11.34 -17.01 6.22
N VAL A 124 -11.09 -16.25 5.16
CA VAL A 124 -9.75 -16.03 4.65
C VAL A 124 -8.93 -15.23 5.67
N ARG A 125 -7.66 -15.57 5.81
CA ARG A 125 -6.70 -14.85 6.65
C ARG A 125 -5.61 -14.27 5.80
N LEU A 126 -5.49 -12.95 5.83
CA LEU A 126 -4.43 -12.19 5.20
C LEU A 126 -3.49 -11.62 6.26
N GLY A 127 -2.20 -11.83 6.10
CA GLY A 127 -1.19 -11.17 6.93
C GLY A 127 -0.99 -9.71 6.52
N ASN A 128 0.24 -9.25 6.57
CA ASN A 128 0.63 -7.87 6.29
C ASN A 128 1.33 -7.73 4.94
N ASN A 129 1.25 -6.53 4.37
CA ASN A 129 2.03 -6.14 3.19
C ASN A 129 1.81 -7.04 1.97
N ILE A 130 0.57 -7.45 1.75
CA ILE A 130 0.15 -8.34 0.68
C ILE A 130 -0.40 -7.52 -0.49
N ILE A 131 -0.14 -7.95 -1.71
CA ILE A 131 -0.78 -7.43 -2.92
C ILE A 131 -1.75 -8.48 -3.46
N VAL A 132 -2.99 -8.07 -3.70
CA VAL A 132 -3.99 -8.88 -4.41
C VAL A 132 -4.39 -8.12 -5.66
N ALA A 133 -3.92 -8.60 -6.82
CA ALA A 133 -4.06 -7.90 -8.08
C ALA A 133 -5.48 -7.95 -8.65
N THR A 134 -5.76 -7.08 -9.62
CA THR A 134 -7.07 -6.86 -10.23
C THR A 134 -7.81 -8.16 -10.56
N GLY A 135 -9.06 -8.26 -10.10
CA GLY A 135 -9.96 -9.37 -10.43
C GLY A 135 -9.59 -10.72 -9.84
N SER A 136 -8.54 -10.80 -9.01
CA SER A 136 -8.17 -12.07 -8.35
C SER A 136 -9.27 -12.54 -7.40
N THR A 137 -9.39 -13.86 -7.27
CA THR A 137 -10.31 -14.48 -6.32
C THR A 137 -9.56 -15.34 -5.32
N ILE A 138 -9.94 -15.25 -4.07
CA ILE A 138 -9.37 -16.05 -2.98
C ILE A 138 -10.52 -16.79 -2.30
N ASP A 139 -10.50 -18.12 -2.39
CA ASP A 139 -11.54 -18.96 -1.83
C ASP A 139 -11.49 -19.02 -0.29
N HIS A 140 -12.61 -19.47 0.28
CA HIS A 140 -12.80 -19.59 1.72
C HIS A 140 -11.68 -20.35 2.43
N ASP A 141 -11.40 -20.00 3.67
CA ASP A 141 -10.42 -20.65 4.55
C ASP A 141 -8.96 -20.59 4.07
N SER A 142 -8.67 -19.86 2.99
CA SER A 142 -7.30 -19.65 2.51
C SER A 142 -6.50 -18.79 3.48
N VAL A 143 -5.20 -19.05 3.55
CA VAL A 143 -4.25 -18.28 4.38
C VAL A 143 -3.14 -17.73 3.50
N LEU A 144 -3.02 -16.39 3.47
CA LEU A 144 -1.92 -15.70 2.82
C LEU A 144 -1.02 -15.10 3.90
N LYS A 145 0.24 -15.49 3.88
CA LYS A 145 1.23 -14.98 4.84
C LYS A 145 1.76 -13.61 4.40
N ASP A 146 2.43 -12.94 5.33
CA ASP A 146 3.02 -11.63 5.10
C ASP A 146 3.84 -11.58 3.82
N HIS A 147 3.78 -10.45 3.12
CA HIS A 147 4.54 -10.16 1.92
C HIS A 147 4.19 -11.04 0.70
N SER A 148 3.04 -11.71 0.72
CA SER A 148 2.56 -12.50 -0.43
C SER A 148 2.10 -11.61 -1.58
N LEU A 149 2.16 -12.14 -2.80
CA LEU A 149 1.65 -11.51 -4.00
C LEU A 149 0.71 -12.48 -4.71
N ILE A 150 -0.53 -12.05 -4.92
CA ILE A 150 -1.48 -12.74 -5.80
C ILE A 150 -1.55 -11.94 -7.09
N SER A 151 -1.07 -12.54 -8.16
CA SER A 151 -1.08 -11.95 -9.50
C SER A 151 -2.45 -12.08 -10.16
N ALA A 152 -2.72 -11.16 -11.06
CA ALA A 152 -3.90 -11.21 -11.92
C ALA A 152 -3.79 -12.29 -12.99
#